data_987b311bca4389566203f433c946b89c
#
_entry.id   987b311bca4389566203f433c946b89c
#
_cell.length_a   1.000
_cell.length_b   1.000
_cell.length_c   1.000
_cell.angle_alpha   90.00
_cell.angle_beta   90.00
_cell.angle_gamma   90.00
#
_symmetry.space_group_name_H-M   'P 1'
#
loop_
_entity.id
_entity.type
_entity.pdbx_description
1 polymer ?
#
loop_
_entity_poly.entity_id
_entity_poly.type
_entity_poly.pdbx_seq_one_letter_code
_entity_poly.pdbx_strand_id
1 'polypeptide(L)'
;VYNKVCSIAIDPIEKKPLYHFMKGSKVFSIGTTGCNLHCKFCQNWTTSQTKPEDNHTEITPERIIQETINSGCKIIAYTYNEPIIFYEYVLDTAKLSKKKGLKNVLVCNGFINQEPLKELLPYIDAANIDLKSIEDSFYRKYCDAWLNPILETLKTIKKEKVHLEITNLIIPKLNDNMKKIDELCKWIKKNLGNDIPLHF
;
A
#
# COMPACT_ATOMS: atom_id res chain seq x y z
N VAL A 1 -13.82 -9.31 6.35
CA VAL A 1 -13.97 -7.85 6.22
C VAL A 1 -14.46 -7.40 4.84
N TYR A 2 -14.94 -8.33 4.01
CA TYR A 2 -15.51 -7.99 2.70
C TYR A 2 -16.64 -6.97 2.84
N ASN A 3 -16.70 -5.97 1.96
CA ASN A 3 -17.64 -4.82 1.99
C ASN A 3 -17.51 -3.85 3.18
N LYS A 4 -16.67 -4.12 4.16
CA LYS A 4 -16.55 -3.29 5.37
C LYS A 4 -15.43 -2.26 5.20
N VAL A 5 -15.80 -1.01 4.93
CA VAL A 5 -14.88 0.11 4.75
C VAL A 5 -14.99 1.06 5.95
N CYS A 6 -13.89 1.37 6.61
CA CYS A 6 -13.86 2.27 7.76
C CYS A 6 -13.43 3.71 7.41
N SER A 7 -12.83 3.89 6.24
CA SER A 7 -12.32 5.20 5.81
C SER A 7 -12.57 5.41 4.33
N ILE A 8 -13.19 6.54 4.00
CA ILE A 8 -13.39 7.02 2.63
C ILE A 8 -13.03 8.50 2.58
N ALA A 9 -12.16 8.89 1.64
CA ALA A 9 -11.82 10.29 1.43
C ALA A 9 -11.38 10.56 -0.01
N ILE A 10 -11.48 11.82 -0.42
CA ILE A 10 -10.84 12.32 -1.65
C ILE A 10 -9.57 13.03 -1.23
N ASP A 11 -8.43 12.48 -1.66
CA ASP A 11 -7.10 12.97 -1.31
C ASP A 11 -6.31 13.37 -2.57
N PRO A 12 -5.30 14.22 -2.49
CA PRO A 12 -4.30 14.33 -3.55
C PRO A 12 -3.47 13.04 -3.63
N ILE A 13 -3.02 12.68 -4.84
CA ILE A 13 -2.23 11.45 -5.08
C ILE A 13 -0.93 11.46 -4.26
N GLU A 14 -0.35 12.62 -4.02
CA GLU A 14 0.88 12.81 -3.25
C GLU A 14 0.71 12.39 -1.77
N LYS A 15 -0.52 12.40 -1.25
CA LYS A 15 -0.82 11.86 0.10
C LYS A 15 -0.77 10.32 0.15
N LYS A 16 -0.61 9.68 -1.02
CA LYS A 16 -0.38 8.23 -1.17
C LYS A 16 1.10 7.90 -1.41
N PRO A 17 2.02 8.77 -1.01
CA PRO A 17 3.40 9.02 -1.44
C PRO A 17 3.72 8.51 -2.86
N LEU A 18 2.85 8.92 -3.81
CA LEU A 18 3.02 8.69 -5.25
C LEU A 18 3.25 10.06 -5.92
N TYR A 19 4.52 10.48 -5.98
CA TYR A 19 4.92 11.78 -6.51
C TYR A 19 5.25 11.73 -8.01
N HIS A 20 5.40 10.52 -8.57
CA HIS A 20 5.80 10.29 -9.95
C HIS A 20 4.70 9.58 -10.77
N PHE A 21 3.53 9.33 -10.17
CA PHE A 21 2.37 8.74 -10.83
C PHE A 21 1.20 9.70 -10.84
N MET A 22 0.73 10.11 -12.02
CA MET A 22 -0.43 11.00 -12.22
C MET A 22 -0.45 12.22 -11.29
N LYS A 23 0.67 12.87 -11.14
CA LYS A 23 0.92 14.02 -10.27
C LYS A 23 -0.21 15.06 -10.34
N GLY A 24 -0.63 15.58 -9.17
CA GLY A 24 -1.71 16.56 -9.03
C GLY A 24 -3.13 16.00 -9.15
N SER A 25 -3.28 14.68 -9.33
CA SER A 25 -4.60 14.07 -9.43
C SER A 25 -5.27 13.90 -8.06
N LYS A 26 -6.61 13.98 -8.06
CA LYS A 26 -7.42 13.55 -6.92
C LYS A 26 -7.67 12.05 -6.99
N VAL A 27 -7.60 11.38 -5.85
CA VAL A 27 -7.85 9.95 -5.71
C VAL A 27 -8.99 9.67 -4.73
N PHE A 28 -9.84 8.72 -5.07
CA PHE A 28 -10.86 8.19 -4.17
C PHE A 28 -10.21 7.11 -3.30
N SER A 29 -10.00 7.42 -2.04
CA SER A 29 -9.25 6.59 -1.10
C SER A 29 -10.19 5.78 -0.23
N ILE A 30 -9.92 4.48 -0.12
CA ILE A 30 -10.67 3.57 0.75
C ILE A 30 -9.72 2.76 1.63
N GLY A 31 -10.18 2.44 2.84
CA GLY A 31 -9.49 1.57 3.78
C GLY A 31 -10.44 0.85 4.70
N THR A 32 -9.97 -0.26 5.27
CA THR A 32 -10.70 -1.06 6.26
C THR A 32 -9.96 -1.06 7.59
N THR A 33 -10.57 -1.61 8.64
CA THR A 33 -9.93 -1.85 9.94
C THR A 33 -8.99 -3.06 9.88
N GLY A 34 -7.96 -3.04 10.71
CA GLY A 34 -7.00 -4.12 10.84
C GLY A 34 -5.74 -3.93 9.99
N CYS A 35 -4.72 -4.71 10.30
CA CYS A 35 -3.45 -4.81 9.60
C CYS A 35 -2.83 -6.18 9.90
N ASN A 36 -2.08 -6.73 8.96
CA ASN A 36 -1.32 -7.96 9.15
C ASN A 36 0.06 -7.74 9.82
N LEU A 37 0.42 -6.50 10.13
CA LEU A 37 1.57 -6.10 10.94
C LEU A 37 1.11 -5.42 12.24
N HIS A 38 1.96 -5.51 13.29
CA HIS A 38 1.72 -4.88 14.60
C HIS A 38 2.82 -3.86 14.92
N CYS A 39 2.97 -2.85 14.02
CA CYS A 39 4.03 -1.85 14.16
C CYS A 39 3.83 -1.01 15.42
N LYS A 40 4.84 -0.96 16.30
CA LYS A 40 4.82 -0.20 17.57
C LYS A 40 4.75 1.32 17.35
N PHE A 41 5.02 1.78 16.14
CA PHE A 41 5.01 3.17 15.70
C PHE A 41 3.87 3.48 14.70
N CYS A 42 2.83 2.65 14.66
CA CYS A 42 1.74 2.82 13.70
C CYS A 42 0.96 4.11 13.98
N GLN A 43 0.93 5.04 13.00
CA GLN A 43 0.14 6.26 13.14
C GLN A 43 -1.38 5.99 13.11
N ASN A 44 -1.81 4.90 12.47
CA ASN A 44 -3.21 4.48 12.36
C ASN A 44 -3.56 3.39 13.38
N TRP A 45 -2.88 3.35 14.54
CA TRP A 45 -3.03 2.28 15.52
C TRP A 45 -4.49 2.09 15.99
N THR A 46 -5.27 3.16 16.06
CA THR A 46 -6.68 3.13 16.47
C THR A 46 -7.59 2.34 15.51
N THR A 47 -7.19 2.23 14.24
CA THR A 47 -7.95 1.49 13.22
C THR A 47 -7.22 0.23 12.76
N SER A 48 -5.88 0.20 12.79
CA SER A 48 -5.10 -0.96 12.35
C SER A 48 -5.11 -2.13 13.34
N GLN A 49 -5.42 -1.87 14.61
CA GLN A 49 -5.44 -2.90 15.67
C GLN A 49 -6.87 -3.14 16.20
N THR A 50 -7.89 -2.65 15.50
CA THR A 50 -9.30 -2.76 15.88
C THR A 50 -9.99 -3.86 15.07
N LYS A 51 -11.04 -4.45 15.64
CA LYS A 51 -11.88 -5.42 14.94
C LYS A 51 -12.84 -4.72 13.96
N PRO A 52 -13.23 -5.37 12.86
CA PRO A 52 -14.10 -4.79 11.83
C PRO A 52 -15.52 -4.43 12.30
N GLU A 53 -15.92 -4.89 13.49
CA GLU A 53 -17.30 -4.74 13.98
C GLU A 53 -17.62 -3.35 14.50
N ASP A 54 -16.61 -2.55 14.87
CA ASP A 54 -16.82 -1.34 15.69
C ASP A 54 -17.05 -0.04 14.90
N ASN A 55 -16.59 0.08 13.64
CA ASN A 55 -16.77 1.30 12.83
C ASN A 55 -16.56 1.01 11.35
N HIS A 56 -17.60 0.64 10.65
CA HIS A 56 -17.52 0.45 9.21
C HIS A 56 -18.80 0.89 8.49
N THR A 57 -18.67 1.22 7.23
CA THR A 57 -19.77 1.36 6.28
C THR A 57 -19.76 0.14 5.36
N GLU A 58 -20.89 -0.53 5.22
CA GLU A 58 -21.03 -1.58 4.21
C GLU A 58 -21.23 -0.94 2.84
N ILE A 59 -20.29 -1.19 1.95
CA ILE A 59 -20.32 -0.63 0.60
C ILE A 59 -19.76 -1.64 -0.40
N THR A 60 -20.55 -1.90 -1.45
CA THR A 60 -20.14 -2.87 -2.47
C THR A 60 -19.08 -2.30 -3.41
N PRO A 61 -18.30 -3.17 -4.10
CA PRO A 61 -17.36 -2.73 -5.13
C PRO A 61 -18.00 -1.84 -6.20
N GLU A 62 -19.21 -2.17 -6.67
CA GLU A 62 -19.95 -1.36 -7.66
C GLU A 62 -20.24 0.04 -7.15
N ARG A 63 -20.62 0.15 -5.87
CA ARG A 63 -20.89 1.46 -5.25
C ARG A 63 -19.62 2.28 -5.12
N ILE A 64 -18.47 1.69 -4.78
CA ILE A 64 -17.17 2.38 -4.77
C ILE A 64 -16.86 2.94 -6.16
N ILE A 65 -17.05 2.15 -7.21
CA ILE A 65 -16.84 2.61 -8.59
C ILE A 65 -17.74 3.81 -8.90
N GLN A 66 -19.03 3.72 -8.57
CA GLN A 66 -19.99 4.79 -8.83
C GLN A 66 -19.62 6.07 -8.08
N GLU A 67 -19.29 5.97 -6.80
CA GLU A 67 -18.86 7.12 -5.99
C GLU A 67 -17.56 7.74 -6.50
N THR A 68 -16.61 6.92 -6.94
CA THR A 68 -15.37 7.39 -7.58
C THR A 68 -15.68 8.23 -8.81
N ILE A 69 -16.55 7.75 -9.70
CA ILE A 69 -16.96 8.46 -10.92
C ILE A 69 -17.70 9.75 -10.55
N ASN A 70 -18.67 9.68 -9.64
CA ASN A 70 -19.48 10.83 -9.21
C ASN A 70 -18.61 11.94 -8.60
N SER A 71 -17.53 11.58 -7.90
CA SER A 71 -16.58 12.53 -7.31
C SER A 71 -15.63 13.19 -8.33
N GLY A 72 -15.66 12.76 -9.59
CA GLY A 72 -14.75 13.20 -10.64
C GLY A 72 -13.34 12.61 -10.53
N CYS A 73 -13.11 11.67 -9.60
CA CYS A 73 -11.85 10.97 -9.48
C CYS A 73 -11.67 9.94 -10.60
N LYS A 74 -10.43 9.77 -11.05
CA LYS A 74 -10.04 8.75 -12.05
C LYS A 74 -9.20 7.63 -11.45
N ILE A 75 -8.96 7.70 -10.14
CA ILE A 75 -8.07 6.78 -9.42
C ILE A 75 -8.78 6.32 -8.15
N ILE A 76 -8.69 5.03 -7.86
CA ILE A 76 -9.04 4.44 -6.56
C ILE A 76 -7.74 4.10 -5.83
N ALA A 77 -7.60 4.54 -4.58
CA ALA A 77 -6.48 4.18 -3.72
C ALA A 77 -6.94 3.25 -2.59
N TYR A 78 -6.35 2.07 -2.53
CA TYR A 78 -6.47 1.13 -1.42
C TYR A 78 -5.37 1.45 -0.42
N THR A 79 -5.74 1.96 0.77
CA THR A 79 -4.78 2.66 1.65
C THR A 79 -5.23 2.73 3.11
N TYR A 80 -4.61 3.61 3.90
CA TYR A 80 -4.77 3.95 5.31
C TYR A 80 -4.22 2.91 6.26
N ASN A 81 -4.78 1.70 6.29
CA ASN A 81 -4.22 0.58 7.07
C ASN A 81 -3.49 -0.39 6.12
N GLU A 82 -4.01 -1.60 6.01
CA GLU A 82 -3.39 -2.59 5.12
C GLU A 82 -4.42 -3.15 4.13
N PRO A 83 -4.29 -2.85 2.84
CA PRO A 83 -5.22 -3.35 1.81
C PRO A 83 -5.26 -4.87 1.70
N ILE A 84 -4.20 -5.56 2.07
CA ILE A 84 -4.08 -7.02 1.90
C ILE A 84 -5.01 -7.79 2.87
N ILE A 85 -5.45 -7.19 3.98
CA ILE A 85 -6.35 -7.88 4.91
C ILE A 85 -7.80 -7.97 4.41
N PHE A 86 -8.19 -7.17 3.40
CA PHE A 86 -9.48 -7.30 2.70
C PHE A 86 -9.26 -7.57 1.21
N TYR A 87 -8.32 -8.44 0.95
CA TYR A 87 -7.76 -8.77 -0.36
C TYR A 87 -8.83 -9.04 -1.42
N GLU A 88 -9.81 -9.90 -1.14
CA GLU A 88 -10.86 -10.28 -2.09
C GLU A 88 -11.69 -9.07 -2.52
N TYR A 89 -11.98 -8.17 -1.58
CA TYR A 89 -12.69 -6.92 -1.86
C TYR A 89 -11.85 -5.97 -2.73
N VAL A 90 -10.55 -5.85 -2.45
CA VAL A 90 -9.60 -5.07 -3.27
C VAL A 90 -9.54 -5.65 -4.68
N LEU A 91 -9.41 -6.95 -4.81
CA LEU A 91 -9.31 -7.64 -6.10
C LEU A 91 -10.57 -7.42 -6.95
N ASP A 92 -11.76 -7.61 -6.37
CA ASP A 92 -13.03 -7.44 -7.07
C ASP A 92 -13.24 -5.98 -7.48
N THR A 93 -12.96 -5.04 -6.57
CA THR A 93 -13.06 -3.61 -6.84
C THR A 93 -12.07 -3.19 -7.95
N ALA A 94 -10.82 -3.69 -7.91
CA ALA A 94 -9.81 -3.37 -8.91
C ALA A 94 -10.16 -3.94 -10.30
N LYS A 95 -10.71 -5.16 -10.36
CA LYS A 95 -11.23 -5.75 -11.60
C LYS A 95 -12.34 -4.89 -12.23
N LEU A 96 -13.30 -4.45 -11.42
CA LEU A 96 -14.41 -3.60 -11.87
C LEU A 96 -13.93 -2.20 -12.27
N SER A 97 -13.07 -1.59 -11.46
CA SER A 97 -12.43 -0.31 -11.72
C SER A 97 -11.75 -0.28 -13.09
N LYS A 98 -10.93 -1.28 -13.37
CA LYS A 98 -10.22 -1.40 -14.64
C LYS A 98 -11.18 -1.51 -15.85
N LYS A 99 -12.27 -2.26 -15.72
CA LYS A 99 -13.33 -2.37 -16.75
C LYS A 99 -14.00 -1.01 -17.04
N LYS A 100 -14.01 -0.09 -16.08
CA LYS A 100 -14.56 1.27 -16.22
C LYS A 100 -13.51 2.31 -16.60
N GLY A 101 -12.27 1.89 -16.91
CA GLY A 101 -11.19 2.80 -17.31
C GLY A 101 -10.59 3.62 -16.16
N LEU A 102 -10.92 3.30 -14.91
CA LEU A 102 -10.31 3.91 -13.74
C LEU A 102 -8.94 3.28 -13.47
N LYS A 103 -8.10 4.01 -12.74
CA LYS A 103 -6.79 3.57 -12.26
C LYS A 103 -6.87 3.06 -10.83
N ASN A 104 -6.04 2.07 -10.50
CA ASN A 104 -5.94 1.49 -9.17
C ASN A 104 -4.55 1.70 -8.59
N VAL A 105 -4.47 2.23 -7.39
CA VAL A 105 -3.19 2.37 -6.68
C VAL A 105 -3.24 1.69 -5.32
N LEU A 106 -2.14 1.02 -4.98
CA LEU A 106 -1.97 0.25 -3.76
C LEU A 106 -0.96 0.96 -2.85
N VAL A 107 -1.34 1.23 -1.61
CA VAL A 107 -0.42 1.74 -0.57
C VAL A 107 -0.41 0.73 0.56
N CYS A 108 0.65 -0.08 0.65
CA CYS A 108 0.69 -1.21 1.55
C CYS A 108 2.09 -1.46 2.15
N ASN A 109 2.13 -2.32 3.16
CA ASN A 109 3.37 -2.73 3.80
C ASN A 109 4.16 -3.79 3.01
N GLY A 110 3.60 -4.33 1.94
CA GLY A 110 4.24 -5.34 1.08
C GLY A 110 4.35 -6.74 1.68
N PHE A 111 3.78 -7.00 2.84
CA PHE A 111 3.82 -8.31 3.50
C PHE A 111 2.68 -9.21 3.01
N ILE A 112 2.86 -9.79 1.82
CA ILE A 112 1.87 -10.62 1.11
C ILE A 112 2.54 -11.85 0.48
N ASN A 113 1.80 -12.95 0.34
CA ASN A 113 2.22 -14.12 -0.40
C ASN A 113 2.27 -13.85 -1.91
N GLN A 114 3.13 -14.57 -2.62
CA GLN A 114 3.41 -14.30 -4.03
C GLN A 114 2.26 -14.65 -4.96
N GLU A 115 1.48 -15.70 -4.68
CA GLU A 115 0.34 -16.11 -5.51
C GLU A 115 -0.75 -15.01 -5.54
N PRO A 116 -1.32 -14.57 -4.39
CA PRO A 116 -2.31 -13.50 -4.40
C PRO A 116 -1.74 -12.17 -4.92
N LEU A 117 -0.45 -11.87 -4.67
CA LEU A 117 0.16 -10.67 -5.25
C LEU A 117 0.11 -10.71 -6.78
N LYS A 118 0.56 -11.79 -7.40
CA LYS A 118 0.56 -11.96 -8.86
C LYS A 118 -0.85 -11.93 -9.46
N GLU A 119 -1.86 -12.42 -8.73
CA GLU A 119 -3.25 -12.34 -9.17
C GLU A 119 -3.77 -10.89 -9.17
N LEU A 120 -3.35 -10.08 -8.18
CA LEU A 120 -3.80 -8.69 -8.01
C LEU A 120 -3.11 -7.72 -8.99
N LEU A 121 -1.79 -7.87 -9.19
CA LEU A 121 -0.97 -6.89 -9.93
C LEU A 121 -1.47 -6.57 -11.35
N PRO A 122 -2.08 -7.48 -12.14
CA PRO A 122 -2.65 -7.12 -13.44
C PRO A 122 -3.72 -6.02 -13.39
N TYR A 123 -4.29 -5.76 -12.24
CA TYR A 123 -5.34 -4.75 -12.02
C TYR A 123 -4.82 -3.48 -11.33
N ILE A 124 -3.55 -3.45 -10.92
CA ILE A 124 -2.91 -2.32 -10.22
C ILE A 124 -2.04 -1.53 -11.21
N ASP A 125 -2.19 -0.21 -11.22
CA ASP A 125 -1.42 0.69 -12.08
C ASP A 125 -0.18 1.25 -11.39
N ALA A 126 -0.27 1.50 -10.06
CA ALA A 126 0.85 1.98 -9.26
C ALA A 126 0.79 1.43 -7.83
N ALA A 127 1.94 1.31 -7.19
CA ALA A 127 2.06 0.92 -5.79
C ALA A 127 3.08 1.81 -5.06
N ASN A 128 2.75 2.20 -3.84
CA ASN A 128 3.72 2.66 -2.87
C ASN A 128 3.88 1.59 -1.79
N ILE A 129 5.11 1.14 -1.57
CA ILE A 129 5.42 0.08 -0.60
C ILE A 129 6.29 0.64 0.52
N ASP A 130 5.85 0.39 1.75
CA ASP A 130 6.59 0.74 2.95
C ASP A 130 7.77 -0.22 3.19
N LEU A 131 8.97 0.11 2.74
CA LEU A 131 10.20 -0.57 3.13
C LEU A 131 10.77 0.08 4.41
N LYS A 132 10.30 -0.37 5.57
CA LYS A 132 10.53 0.29 6.87
C LYS A 132 11.97 0.16 7.38
N SER A 133 12.71 -0.86 6.95
CA SER A 133 14.14 -1.09 7.25
C SER A 133 14.70 -2.14 6.29
N ILE A 134 16.04 -2.19 6.17
CA ILE A 134 16.75 -3.29 5.52
C ILE A 134 17.18 -4.40 6.51
N GLU A 135 16.82 -4.26 7.77
CA GLU A 135 17.17 -5.19 8.84
C GLU A 135 15.99 -6.06 9.24
N ASP A 136 16.11 -7.39 9.14
CA ASP A 136 15.09 -8.34 9.58
C ASP A 136 14.78 -8.21 11.09
N SER A 137 15.79 -7.90 11.90
CA SER A 137 15.67 -7.67 13.33
C SER A 137 14.74 -6.50 13.66
N PHE A 138 14.72 -5.44 12.83
CA PHE A 138 13.80 -4.32 12.98
C PHE A 138 12.34 -4.79 12.80
N TYR A 139 12.08 -5.56 11.75
CA TYR A 139 10.73 -6.08 11.48
C TYR A 139 10.25 -7.00 12.59
N ARG A 140 11.09 -7.93 13.07
CA ARG A 140 10.74 -8.84 14.17
C ARG A 140 10.46 -8.10 15.47
N LYS A 141 11.27 -7.10 15.80
CA LYS A 141 11.17 -6.38 17.07
C LYS A 141 10.05 -5.34 17.11
N TYR A 142 9.80 -4.66 15.97
CA TYR A 142 8.95 -3.47 15.94
C TYR A 142 7.69 -3.61 15.09
N CYS A 143 7.59 -4.62 14.22
CA CYS A 143 6.47 -4.79 13.30
C CYS A 143 5.74 -6.12 13.42
N ASP A 144 6.27 -7.05 14.23
CA ASP A 144 5.77 -8.43 14.34
C ASP A 144 5.72 -9.14 12.97
N ALA A 145 6.80 -8.98 12.20
CA ALA A 145 6.92 -9.46 10.83
C ALA A 145 8.37 -9.83 10.52
N TRP A 146 8.67 -10.12 9.25
CA TRP A 146 10.03 -10.35 8.76
C TRP A 146 10.23 -9.73 7.37
N LEU A 147 11.48 -9.40 7.06
CA LEU A 147 11.83 -8.57 5.91
C LEU A 147 11.62 -9.26 4.55
N ASN A 148 11.98 -10.55 4.45
CA ASN A 148 12.10 -11.22 3.15
C ASN A 148 10.84 -11.18 2.27
N PRO A 149 9.60 -11.41 2.77
CA PRO A 149 8.38 -11.30 1.95
C PRO A 149 8.23 -9.93 1.30
N ILE A 150 8.61 -8.85 2.00
CA ILE A 150 8.52 -7.48 1.49
C ILE A 150 9.51 -7.26 0.34
N LEU A 151 10.75 -7.77 0.49
CA LEU A 151 11.75 -7.70 -0.57
C LEU A 151 11.31 -8.47 -1.83
N GLU A 152 10.70 -9.63 -1.67
CA GLU A 152 10.16 -10.40 -2.79
C GLU A 152 8.96 -9.70 -3.44
N THR A 153 8.10 -9.05 -2.64
CA THR A 153 6.99 -8.22 -3.15
C THR A 153 7.51 -7.09 -4.04
N LEU A 154 8.53 -6.35 -3.59
CA LEU A 154 9.14 -5.28 -4.37
C LEU A 154 9.70 -5.77 -5.71
N LYS A 155 10.43 -6.90 -5.71
CA LYS A 155 10.95 -7.52 -6.93
C LYS A 155 9.83 -7.94 -7.88
N THR A 156 8.75 -8.52 -7.35
CA THR A 156 7.61 -8.98 -8.14
C THR A 156 6.87 -7.81 -8.78
N ILE A 157 6.59 -6.73 -8.03
CA ILE A 157 5.95 -5.51 -8.56
C ILE A 157 6.78 -4.92 -9.70
N LYS A 158 8.11 -4.82 -9.52
CA LYS A 158 9.02 -4.32 -10.59
C LYS A 158 9.00 -5.22 -11.81
N LYS A 159 9.03 -6.56 -11.63
CA LYS A 159 8.98 -7.54 -12.71
C LYS A 159 7.67 -7.44 -13.51
N GLU A 160 6.55 -7.26 -12.85
CA GLU A 160 5.22 -7.13 -13.46
C GLU A 160 4.98 -5.72 -14.06
N LYS A 161 6.00 -4.84 -14.02
CA LYS A 161 6.00 -3.48 -14.62
C LYS A 161 4.90 -2.55 -14.08
N VAL A 162 4.44 -2.77 -12.86
CA VAL A 162 3.59 -1.82 -12.13
C VAL A 162 4.46 -0.65 -11.68
N HIS A 163 3.97 0.58 -11.80
CA HIS A 163 4.71 1.75 -11.29
C HIS A 163 4.94 1.61 -9.79
N LEU A 164 6.20 1.68 -9.38
CA LEU A 164 6.59 1.45 -7.98
C LEU A 164 7.31 2.68 -7.41
N GLU A 165 6.81 3.14 -6.27
CA GLU A 165 7.54 4.07 -5.39
C GLU A 165 7.69 3.42 -4.01
N ILE A 166 8.76 3.75 -3.31
CA ILE A 166 9.07 3.15 -1.99
C ILE A 166 9.08 4.26 -0.94
N THR A 167 8.48 4.00 0.23
CA THR A 167 8.58 4.89 1.38
C THR A 167 9.36 4.21 2.50
N ASN A 168 10.35 4.92 3.07
CA ASN A 168 11.05 4.55 4.28
C ASN A 168 10.82 5.61 5.36
N LEU A 169 9.85 5.41 6.25
CA LEU A 169 9.62 6.31 7.38
C LEU A 169 10.81 6.26 8.34
N ILE A 170 11.54 7.37 8.45
CA ILE A 170 12.64 7.49 9.40
C ILE A 170 12.11 7.72 10.82
N ILE A 171 12.51 6.85 11.73
CA ILE A 171 12.14 6.91 13.14
C ILE A 171 13.42 7.11 13.94
N PRO A 172 13.62 8.29 14.58
CA PRO A 172 14.83 8.58 15.34
C PRO A 172 15.17 7.50 16.36
N LYS A 173 16.43 7.09 16.40
CA LYS A 173 16.99 6.04 17.28
C LYS A 173 16.54 4.61 16.96
N LEU A 174 15.72 4.39 15.94
CA LEU A 174 15.25 3.05 15.57
C LEU A 174 15.80 2.59 14.22
N ASN A 175 15.64 3.38 13.16
CA ASN A 175 16.10 3.03 11.80
C ASN A 175 16.83 4.19 11.08
N ASP A 176 17.29 5.19 11.82
CA ASP A 176 18.00 6.38 11.33
C ASP A 176 19.51 6.18 11.16
N ASN A 177 20.01 4.95 11.24
CA ASN A 177 21.42 4.65 11.03
C ASN A 177 21.78 4.81 9.54
N MET A 178 22.62 5.80 9.23
CA MET A 178 23.02 6.15 7.86
C MET A 178 23.67 5.00 7.09
N LYS A 179 24.40 4.09 7.76
CA LYS A 179 24.98 2.89 7.10
C LYS A 179 23.86 1.95 6.65
N LYS A 180 22.81 1.78 7.45
CA LYS A 180 21.65 0.94 7.11
C LYS A 180 20.77 1.56 6.03
N ILE A 181 20.65 2.88 6.02
CA ILE A 181 19.99 3.61 4.93
C ILE A 181 20.77 3.43 3.62
N ASP A 182 22.09 3.53 3.65
CA ASP A 182 22.95 3.27 2.48
C ASP A 182 22.84 1.82 1.99
N GLU A 183 22.81 0.83 2.90
CA GLU A 183 22.56 -0.58 2.55
C GLU A 183 21.19 -0.75 1.87
N LEU A 184 20.14 -0.07 2.36
CA LEU A 184 18.79 -0.07 1.77
C LEU A 184 18.82 0.51 0.35
N CYS A 185 19.45 1.68 0.16
CA CYS A 185 19.60 2.30 -1.16
C CYS A 185 20.38 1.42 -2.14
N LYS A 186 21.46 0.79 -1.68
CA LYS A 186 22.26 -0.16 -2.48
C LYS A 186 21.43 -1.39 -2.87
N TRP A 187 20.60 -1.90 -1.95
CA TRP A 187 19.72 -3.02 -2.22
C TRP A 187 18.69 -2.66 -3.30
N ILE A 188 18.03 -1.49 -3.20
CA ILE A 188 17.07 -0.99 -4.19
C ILE A 188 17.76 -0.89 -5.55
N LYS A 189 18.90 -0.20 -5.63
CA LYS A 189 19.66 -0.03 -6.87
C LYS A 189 20.00 -1.37 -7.52
N LYS A 190 20.47 -2.34 -6.73
CA LYS A 190 20.91 -3.64 -7.23
C LYS A 190 19.75 -4.52 -7.71
N ASN A 191 18.60 -4.49 -7.04
CA ASN A 191 17.52 -5.44 -7.27
C ASN A 191 16.34 -4.86 -8.08
N LEU A 192 16.15 -3.54 -8.02
CA LEU A 192 15.00 -2.87 -8.65
C LEU A 192 15.40 -1.88 -9.74
N GLY A 193 16.67 -1.41 -9.73
CA GLY A 193 17.17 -0.43 -10.71
C GLY A 193 17.34 0.97 -10.12
N ASN A 194 17.79 1.91 -10.97
CA ASN A 194 18.13 3.27 -10.56
C ASN A 194 16.95 4.25 -10.67
N ASP A 195 15.82 3.79 -11.18
CA ASP A 195 14.65 4.55 -11.56
C ASP A 195 13.48 4.44 -10.58
N ILE A 196 13.70 3.77 -9.45
CA ILE A 196 12.69 3.63 -8.39
C ILE A 196 12.78 4.80 -7.42
N PRO A 197 11.73 5.66 -7.32
CA PRO A 197 11.68 6.72 -6.34
C PRO A 197 11.67 6.16 -4.91
N LEU A 198 12.51 6.72 -4.06
CA LEU A 198 12.56 6.43 -2.62
C LEU A 198 12.28 7.70 -1.84
N HIS A 199 11.28 7.66 -0.97
CA HIS A 199 10.85 8.76 -0.12
C HIS A 199 11.21 8.48 1.35
N PHE A 200 11.65 9.53 2.06
CA PHE A 200 11.98 9.48 3.49
C PHE A 200 11.05 10.38 4.28
#